data_65e72521fda5153dc405f142c49fcd87
#
_entry.id   65e72521fda5153dc405f142c49fcd87
#
_cell.length_a   1.000
_cell.length_b   1.000
_cell.length_c   1.000
_cell.angle_alpha   90.00
_cell.angle_beta   90.00
_cell.angle_gamma   90.00
#
_symmetry.space_group_name_H-M   'P 1'
#
loop_
_entity.id
_entity.type
_entity.pdbx_description
1 polymer ?
#
loop_
_entity_poly.entity_id
_entity_poly.type
_entity_poly.pdbx_seq_one_letter_code
_entity_poly.pdbx_strand_id
1 'polypeptide(L)'
;MSTTLDIPRTYEVRTMGCQMNVHDSERLSGSLEAAGYIPALDGTEADVVVLNTCAVRENAGNKLYGTLGHLASIKRDHDGMQIAVGGCLAQKDKHDIVAKAPWVDVVFGTHNMGSLPALLERARHNDEAQIEILESLDVFPSTLPTKRESTYSGWVSISVGCNNTCTFCIVPSLRGKEKDRRPGEVLGEIQALVDDGAIEVTLLGQNVNTYGVEFGDKLAFGKLLRAAGEIEGLERIRFTSPHPAAFTDDVIDAMAETPSVMPSLHMPLQSGSDAVLKAMKRSYRSEKFLGILDRVRAKIPNAAITTDIIVGFPGETEEDFQETLRVVRLARFSAAFTFQYSIRPGTPAAEMPNQIPKAVVQDRYERLVALQNQIALEENEAQIGKDVNVLVAAGEGRKDAASLRMTGRTEDFRLVHFEVPEGSDVPRPGDIATVNVTQAAPYHLLADVTDASPLRIRRTRSGDAWERAEAESCAVGDETGSGNVSLGLPGIRTSLLG
;
A
#
# COMPACT_ATOMS: atom_id res chain seq x y z
N MET A 1 15.30 14.73 -46.06
CA MET A 1 14.44 14.17 -45.03
C MET A 1 15.20 14.33 -43.72
N SER A 2 14.87 15.33 -42.93
CA SER A 2 15.49 15.56 -41.63
C SER A 2 14.85 14.55 -40.65
N THR A 3 15.58 13.55 -40.23
CA THR A 3 15.21 12.71 -39.08
C THR A 3 15.39 13.59 -37.84
N THR A 4 14.32 14.29 -37.43
CA THR A 4 14.20 14.75 -36.07
C THR A 4 14.26 13.49 -35.18
N LEU A 5 15.33 13.36 -34.41
CA LEU A 5 15.40 12.41 -33.33
C LEU A 5 14.20 12.75 -32.44
N ASP A 6 13.20 11.88 -32.43
CA ASP A 6 12.05 12.01 -31.51
C ASP A 6 12.61 11.80 -30.12
N ILE A 7 12.84 12.88 -29.37
CA ILE A 7 13.30 12.82 -27.98
C ILE A 7 12.17 12.18 -27.18
N PRO A 8 12.43 11.06 -26.48
CA PRO A 8 11.42 10.42 -25.66
C PRO A 8 10.82 11.41 -24.65
N ARG A 9 9.51 11.44 -24.53
CA ARG A 9 8.83 12.29 -23.55
C ARG A 9 9.04 11.74 -22.14
N THR A 10 9.24 12.63 -21.20
CA THR A 10 9.42 12.29 -19.80
C THR A 10 8.08 12.16 -19.09
N TYR A 11 8.00 11.27 -18.05
CA TYR A 11 6.82 11.12 -17.26
C TYR A 11 7.12 11.07 -15.76
N GLU A 12 6.13 11.46 -14.96
CA GLU A 12 6.11 11.30 -13.50
C GLU A 12 4.73 10.77 -13.07
N VAL A 13 4.70 9.69 -12.25
CA VAL A 13 3.46 9.19 -11.63
C VAL A 13 3.48 9.53 -10.15
N ARG A 14 2.52 10.35 -9.70
CA ARG A 14 2.34 10.74 -8.30
C ARG A 14 1.19 9.97 -7.69
N THR A 15 1.49 9.09 -6.73
CA THR A 15 0.49 8.27 -6.04
C THR A 15 -0.05 8.98 -4.81
N MET A 16 -1.37 9.17 -4.77
CA MET A 16 -2.09 9.77 -3.63
C MET A 16 -3.12 8.76 -3.10
N GLY A 17 -2.71 7.78 -2.29
CA GLY A 17 -3.69 6.78 -1.91
C GLY A 17 -3.22 5.64 -1.00
N CYS A 18 -3.80 4.47 -1.23
CA CYS A 18 -3.51 3.23 -0.52
C CYS A 18 -2.59 2.31 -1.35
N GLN A 19 -2.24 1.13 -0.82
CA GLN A 19 -1.41 0.13 -1.50
C GLN A 19 -1.96 -0.27 -2.88
N MET A 20 -3.29 -0.31 -3.04
CA MET A 20 -3.90 -0.56 -4.37
C MET A 20 -3.55 0.54 -5.38
N ASN A 21 -3.44 1.81 -4.93
CA ASN A 21 -3.00 2.88 -5.82
C ASN A 21 -1.50 2.79 -6.13
N VAL A 22 -0.67 2.31 -5.20
CA VAL A 22 0.76 2.06 -5.49
C VAL A 22 0.89 1.00 -6.57
N HIS A 23 0.23 -0.14 -6.40
CA HIS A 23 0.18 -1.20 -7.41
C HIS A 23 -0.36 -0.72 -8.78
N ASP A 24 -1.44 0.11 -8.77
CA ASP A 24 -1.96 0.71 -9.99
C ASP A 24 -0.90 1.64 -10.65
N SER A 25 -0.14 2.41 -9.85
CA SER A 25 0.92 3.32 -10.33
C SER A 25 2.10 2.59 -10.96
N GLU A 26 2.53 1.45 -10.40
CA GLU A 26 3.57 0.61 -11.01
C GLU A 26 3.16 0.14 -12.42
N ARG A 27 1.87 -0.17 -12.62
CA ARG A 27 1.31 -0.56 -13.93
C ARG A 27 1.18 0.61 -14.89
N LEU A 28 0.79 1.79 -14.39
CA LEU A 28 0.76 3.02 -15.18
C LEU A 28 2.17 3.36 -15.69
N SER A 29 3.17 3.30 -14.80
CA SER A 29 4.58 3.53 -15.16
C SER A 29 5.07 2.53 -16.20
N GLY A 30 4.83 1.23 -15.97
CA GLY A 30 5.20 0.20 -16.96
C GLY A 30 4.52 0.37 -18.32
N SER A 31 3.24 0.77 -18.34
CA SER A 31 2.51 1.03 -19.58
C SER A 31 3.05 2.26 -20.33
N LEU A 32 3.48 3.30 -19.62
CA LEU A 32 4.10 4.47 -20.21
C LEU A 32 5.48 4.13 -20.79
N GLU A 33 6.31 3.37 -20.05
CA GLU A 33 7.61 2.92 -20.55
C GLU A 33 7.48 2.03 -21.80
N ALA A 34 6.52 1.09 -21.79
CA ALA A 34 6.21 0.26 -22.96
C ALA A 34 5.75 1.07 -24.18
N ALA A 35 5.21 2.28 -23.97
CA ALA A 35 4.81 3.22 -25.01
C ALA A 35 5.94 4.20 -25.41
N GLY A 36 7.16 4.03 -24.85
CA GLY A 36 8.34 4.82 -25.22
C GLY A 36 8.55 6.09 -24.39
N TYR A 37 7.80 6.28 -23.30
CA TYR A 37 8.07 7.35 -22.32
C TYR A 37 9.24 6.95 -21.41
N ILE A 38 9.98 7.93 -20.91
CA ILE A 38 11.06 7.71 -19.95
C ILE A 38 10.77 8.44 -18.64
N PRO A 39 11.20 7.91 -17.47
CA PRO A 39 11.04 8.62 -16.19
C PRO A 39 11.71 9.99 -16.22
N ALA A 40 11.05 11.00 -15.65
CA ALA A 40 11.67 12.30 -15.44
C ALA A 40 12.80 12.18 -14.40
N LEU A 41 13.90 12.89 -14.61
CA LEU A 41 14.99 12.98 -13.64
C LEU A 41 14.55 13.77 -12.41
N ASP A 42 15.10 13.42 -11.25
CA ASP A 42 14.82 14.13 -10.01
C ASP A 42 15.11 15.64 -10.13
N GLY A 43 14.13 16.44 -9.76
CA GLY A 43 14.23 17.90 -9.83
C GLY A 43 13.94 18.51 -11.19
N THR A 44 13.62 17.72 -12.21
CA THR A 44 13.18 18.20 -13.52
C THR A 44 11.66 18.14 -13.65
N GLU A 45 11.10 19.01 -14.50
CA GLU A 45 9.67 19.00 -14.82
C GLU A 45 9.40 17.95 -15.91
N ALA A 46 8.42 17.07 -15.66
CA ALA A 46 8.04 16.03 -16.59
C ALA A 46 7.11 16.55 -17.70
N ASP A 47 7.25 16.02 -18.92
CA ASP A 47 6.30 16.29 -20.02
C ASP A 47 4.90 15.73 -19.75
N VAL A 48 4.81 14.67 -18.94
CA VAL A 48 3.54 14.04 -18.54
C VAL A 48 3.52 13.83 -17.04
N VAL A 49 2.56 14.42 -16.32
CA VAL A 49 2.32 14.18 -14.90
C VAL A 49 1.01 13.42 -14.71
N VAL A 50 1.12 12.22 -14.15
CA VAL A 50 -0.04 11.36 -13.85
C VAL A 50 -0.32 11.40 -12.34
N LEU A 51 -1.51 11.85 -11.94
CA LEU A 51 -1.97 11.87 -10.56
C LEU A 51 -2.90 10.67 -10.32
N ASN A 52 -2.39 9.61 -9.68
CA ASN A 52 -3.20 8.45 -9.31
C ASN A 52 -3.78 8.65 -7.91
N THR A 53 -5.11 8.74 -7.81
CA THR A 53 -5.80 9.30 -6.64
C THR A 53 -6.79 8.35 -5.99
N CYS A 54 -6.91 8.46 -4.65
CA CYS A 54 -7.82 7.68 -3.82
C CYS A 54 -9.09 8.46 -3.48
N ALA A 55 -10.26 7.82 -3.55
CA ALA A 55 -11.54 8.41 -3.12
C ALA A 55 -11.90 8.04 -1.66
N VAL A 56 -11.08 7.21 -0.99
CA VAL A 56 -11.40 6.71 0.35
C VAL A 56 -10.94 7.68 1.44
N ARG A 57 -9.90 8.48 1.18
CA ARG A 57 -9.34 9.45 2.14
C ARG A 57 -9.76 10.87 1.75
N GLU A 58 -10.45 11.58 2.65
CA GLU A 58 -10.93 12.94 2.43
C GLU A 58 -9.81 13.91 2.01
N ASN A 59 -8.68 13.82 2.68
CA ASN A 59 -7.50 14.65 2.38
C ASN A 59 -6.91 14.39 0.98
N ALA A 60 -7.19 13.25 0.34
CA ALA A 60 -6.68 12.97 -1.00
C ALA A 60 -7.30 13.90 -2.05
N GLY A 61 -8.61 14.21 -1.93
CA GLY A 61 -9.28 15.16 -2.81
C GLY A 61 -8.73 16.58 -2.66
N ASN A 62 -8.55 17.05 -1.43
CA ASN A 62 -7.98 18.38 -1.18
C ASN A 62 -6.53 18.51 -1.69
N LYS A 63 -5.72 17.46 -1.50
CA LYS A 63 -4.36 17.40 -2.03
C LYS A 63 -4.34 17.38 -3.55
N LEU A 64 -5.28 16.65 -4.20
CA LEU A 64 -5.38 16.63 -5.66
C LEU A 64 -5.55 18.03 -6.22
N TYR A 65 -6.59 18.77 -5.77
CA TYR A 65 -6.87 20.11 -6.31
C TYR A 65 -5.77 21.12 -5.98
N GLY A 66 -5.11 21.00 -4.81
CA GLY A 66 -3.92 21.79 -4.49
C GLY A 66 -2.75 21.50 -5.44
N THR A 67 -2.48 20.22 -5.73
CA THR A 67 -1.44 19.81 -6.68
C THR A 67 -1.79 20.25 -8.11
N LEU A 68 -3.04 20.10 -8.53
CA LEU A 68 -3.50 20.56 -9.85
C LEU A 68 -3.34 22.07 -10.02
N GLY A 69 -3.62 22.87 -8.98
CA GLY A 69 -3.37 24.31 -8.98
C GLY A 69 -1.90 24.67 -9.17
N HIS A 70 -1.00 23.92 -8.51
CA HIS A 70 0.45 24.11 -8.70
C HIS A 70 0.89 23.71 -10.11
N LEU A 71 0.44 22.55 -10.61
CA LEU A 71 0.74 22.09 -11.96
C LEU A 71 0.22 23.03 -13.06
N ALA A 72 -0.88 23.74 -12.80
CA ALA A 72 -1.37 24.77 -13.73
C ALA A 72 -0.36 25.91 -13.99
N SER A 73 0.43 26.27 -12.98
CA SER A 73 1.49 27.28 -13.16
C SER A 73 2.66 26.74 -13.95
N ILE A 74 3.09 25.51 -13.65
CA ILE A 74 4.20 24.87 -14.38
C ILE A 74 3.82 24.68 -15.86
N LYS A 75 2.62 24.15 -16.13
CA LYS A 75 2.14 23.90 -17.49
C LYS A 75 2.10 25.15 -18.37
N ARG A 76 1.91 26.35 -17.80
CA ARG A 76 1.95 27.62 -18.57
C ARG A 76 3.35 27.95 -19.12
N ASP A 77 4.38 27.49 -18.39
CA ASP A 77 5.78 27.77 -18.71
C ASP A 77 6.46 26.57 -19.42
N HIS A 78 5.80 25.40 -19.43
CA HIS A 78 6.28 24.16 -20.06
C HIS A 78 5.35 23.76 -21.22
N ASP A 79 5.74 24.19 -22.44
CA ASP A 79 4.97 23.95 -23.65
C ASP A 79 4.86 22.45 -23.96
N GLY A 80 3.65 21.97 -24.24
CA GLY A 80 3.35 20.57 -24.51
C GLY A 80 3.22 19.65 -23.28
N MET A 81 3.32 20.18 -22.05
CA MET A 81 3.08 19.42 -20.82
C MET A 81 1.63 18.93 -20.76
N GLN A 82 1.47 17.66 -20.37
CA GLN A 82 0.15 17.03 -20.16
C GLN A 82 -0.04 16.61 -18.71
N ILE A 83 -1.26 16.81 -18.20
CA ILE A 83 -1.68 16.42 -16.85
C ILE A 83 -2.80 15.38 -16.98
N ALA A 84 -2.54 14.18 -16.43
CA ALA A 84 -3.52 13.11 -16.38
C ALA A 84 -3.97 12.84 -14.93
N VAL A 85 -5.26 12.63 -14.71
CA VAL A 85 -5.82 12.27 -13.41
C VAL A 85 -6.50 10.92 -13.50
N GLY A 86 -6.02 9.97 -12.68
CA GLY A 86 -6.51 8.60 -12.66
C GLY A 86 -6.90 8.12 -11.26
N GLY A 87 -7.35 6.86 -11.18
CA GLY A 87 -7.65 6.18 -9.94
C GLY A 87 -9.08 6.37 -9.42
N CYS A 88 -9.29 6.00 -8.14
CA CYS A 88 -10.64 5.95 -7.56
C CYS A 88 -11.36 7.30 -7.50
N LEU A 89 -10.63 8.42 -7.34
CA LEU A 89 -11.24 9.74 -7.33
C LEU A 89 -11.67 10.17 -8.74
N ALA A 90 -10.87 9.87 -9.74
CA ALA A 90 -11.24 10.08 -11.14
C ALA A 90 -12.47 9.26 -11.52
N GLN A 91 -12.55 8.01 -11.08
CA GLN A 91 -13.72 7.15 -11.26
C GLN A 91 -14.99 7.74 -10.62
N LYS A 92 -14.85 8.43 -9.46
CA LYS A 92 -15.95 9.05 -8.74
C LYS A 92 -16.39 10.38 -9.34
N ASP A 93 -15.43 11.30 -9.52
CA ASP A 93 -15.72 12.71 -9.82
C ASP A 93 -15.83 12.99 -11.33
N LYS A 94 -15.27 12.11 -12.17
CA LYS A 94 -15.46 12.11 -13.64
C LYS A 94 -15.25 13.51 -14.26
N HIS A 95 -16.28 14.05 -14.87
CA HIS A 95 -16.29 15.36 -15.54
C HIS A 95 -16.08 16.55 -14.59
N ASP A 96 -16.39 16.39 -13.28
CA ASP A 96 -16.23 17.47 -12.31
C ASP A 96 -14.74 17.87 -12.14
N ILE A 97 -13.82 16.95 -12.41
CA ILE A 97 -12.37 17.25 -12.36
C ILE A 97 -12.03 18.31 -13.40
N VAL A 98 -12.43 18.11 -14.65
CA VAL A 98 -12.15 19.07 -15.75
C VAL A 98 -12.92 20.38 -15.53
N ALA A 99 -14.14 20.33 -15.01
CA ALA A 99 -14.91 21.53 -14.68
C ALA A 99 -14.19 22.41 -13.62
N LYS A 100 -13.52 21.79 -12.64
CA LYS A 100 -12.76 22.50 -11.59
C LYS A 100 -11.32 22.81 -11.96
N ALA A 101 -10.72 22.03 -12.87
CA ALA A 101 -9.35 22.15 -13.32
C ALA A 101 -9.27 21.99 -14.86
N PRO A 102 -9.66 23.03 -15.64
CA PRO A 102 -9.74 22.96 -17.10
C PRO A 102 -8.39 22.71 -17.82
N TRP A 103 -7.28 22.79 -17.10
CA TRP A 103 -5.95 22.50 -17.61
C TRP A 103 -5.53 21.01 -17.52
N VAL A 104 -6.43 20.14 -17.02
CA VAL A 104 -6.25 18.69 -17.05
C VAL A 104 -6.58 18.17 -18.44
N ASP A 105 -5.64 17.40 -19.03
CA ASP A 105 -5.77 16.89 -20.40
C ASP A 105 -6.45 15.51 -20.46
N VAL A 106 -6.25 14.68 -19.43
CA VAL A 106 -6.77 13.30 -19.42
C VAL A 106 -7.38 12.98 -18.07
N VAL A 107 -8.59 12.39 -18.07
CA VAL A 107 -9.21 11.78 -16.88
C VAL A 107 -9.59 10.35 -17.21
N PHE A 108 -9.08 9.38 -16.42
CA PHE A 108 -9.34 7.97 -16.66
C PHE A 108 -9.70 7.22 -15.37
N GLY A 109 -10.58 6.22 -15.50
CA GLY A 109 -11.04 5.41 -14.39
C GLY A 109 -10.06 4.32 -13.96
N THR A 110 -10.38 3.65 -12.85
CA THR A 110 -9.63 2.49 -12.34
C THR A 110 -9.61 1.30 -13.32
N HIS A 111 -10.56 1.25 -14.25
CA HIS A 111 -10.70 0.21 -15.26
C HIS A 111 -10.07 0.55 -16.61
N ASN A 112 -9.53 1.77 -16.75
CA ASN A 112 -8.98 2.32 -17.99
C ASN A 112 -7.47 2.54 -17.96
N MET A 113 -6.74 1.96 -17.01
CA MET A 113 -5.30 2.19 -16.87
C MET A 113 -4.51 1.89 -18.14
N GLY A 114 -4.87 0.80 -18.83
CA GLY A 114 -4.23 0.40 -20.09
C GLY A 114 -4.47 1.36 -21.25
N SER A 115 -5.50 2.21 -21.18
CA SER A 115 -5.78 3.21 -22.23
C SER A 115 -4.96 4.49 -22.09
N LEU A 116 -4.22 4.69 -20.98
CA LEU A 116 -3.54 5.94 -20.67
C LEU A 116 -2.62 6.43 -21.80
N PRO A 117 -1.72 5.61 -22.41
CA PRO A 117 -0.87 6.10 -23.49
C PRO A 117 -1.67 6.59 -24.71
N ALA A 118 -2.73 5.87 -25.08
CA ALA A 118 -3.60 6.26 -26.19
C ALA A 118 -4.42 7.53 -25.87
N LEU A 119 -4.83 7.73 -24.61
CA LEU A 119 -5.51 8.94 -24.19
C LEU A 119 -4.60 10.16 -24.22
N LEU A 120 -3.35 10.02 -23.79
CA LEU A 120 -2.33 11.08 -23.87
C LEU A 120 -2.05 11.49 -25.31
N GLU A 121 -1.93 10.52 -26.21
CA GLU A 121 -1.71 10.80 -27.62
C GLU A 121 -2.93 11.49 -28.26
N ARG A 122 -4.15 11.06 -27.93
CA ARG A 122 -5.37 11.76 -28.37
C ARG A 122 -5.46 13.18 -27.84
N ALA A 123 -5.15 13.40 -26.56
CA ALA A 123 -5.17 14.73 -25.95
C ALA A 123 -4.13 15.67 -26.54
N ARG A 124 -3.03 15.14 -27.11
CA ARG A 124 -1.98 15.91 -27.79
C ARG A 124 -2.46 16.53 -29.11
N HIS A 125 -3.42 15.89 -29.76
CA HIS A 125 -3.96 16.28 -31.07
C HIS A 125 -5.33 16.98 -30.99
N ASN A 126 -5.95 17.02 -29.80
CA ASN A 126 -7.25 17.62 -29.58
C ASN A 126 -7.15 18.73 -28.55
N ASP A 127 -7.89 19.83 -28.76
CA ASP A 127 -7.95 20.95 -27.81
C ASP A 127 -8.87 20.67 -26.60
N GLU A 128 -9.48 19.48 -26.55
CA GLU A 128 -10.42 19.09 -25.48
C GLU A 128 -9.84 17.97 -24.61
N ALA A 129 -10.12 18.03 -23.32
CA ALA A 129 -9.74 17.00 -22.35
C ALA A 129 -10.33 15.63 -22.73
N GLN A 130 -9.51 14.57 -22.68
CA GLN A 130 -9.94 13.20 -22.95
C GLN A 130 -10.42 12.55 -21.65
N ILE A 131 -11.68 12.15 -21.60
CA ILE A 131 -12.28 11.53 -20.43
C ILE A 131 -12.75 10.12 -20.79
N GLU A 132 -12.18 9.10 -20.12
CA GLU A 132 -12.57 7.70 -20.34
C GLU A 132 -12.80 7.00 -19.01
N ILE A 133 -14.04 6.70 -18.69
CA ILE A 133 -14.47 6.05 -17.46
C ILE A 133 -15.30 4.81 -17.79
N LEU A 134 -14.74 3.64 -17.61
CA LEU A 134 -15.47 2.37 -17.69
C LEU A 134 -16.07 2.02 -16.32
N GLU A 135 -17.28 1.46 -16.32
CA GLU A 135 -17.98 1.10 -15.08
C GLU A 135 -17.69 -0.34 -14.61
N SER A 136 -17.08 -1.16 -15.46
CA SER A 136 -16.69 -2.54 -15.13
C SER A 136 -15.38 -2.93 -15.80
N LEU A 137 -14.68 -3.90 -15.19
CA LEU A 137 -13.51 -4.54 -15.78
C LEU A 137 -13.97 -5.61 -16.77
N ASP A 138 -13.60 -5.47 -18.04
CA ASP A 138 -13.68 -6.53 -19.03
C ASP A 138 -12.41 -7.39 -19.03
N VAL A 139 -11.26 -6.79 -18.72
CA VAL A 139 -9.96 -7.46 -18.65
C VAL A 139 -9.22 -7.03 -17.39
N PHE A 140 -8.57 -7.98 -16.70
CA PHE A 140 -7.72 -7.67 -15.55
C PHE A 140 -6.52 -6.84 -15.99
N PRO A 141 -6.14 -5.79 -15.24
CA PRO A 141 -4.93 -5.01 -15.50
C PRO A 141 -3.62 -5.80 -15.33
N SER A 142 -3.69 -7.05 -14.91
CA SER A 142 -2.54 -7.93 -14.65
C SER A 142 -1.68 -8.24 -15.87
N THR A 143 -2.20 -8.02 -17.07
CA THR A 143 -1.44 -8.15 -18.33
C THR A 143 -0.66 -6.90 -18.70
N LEU A 144 -0.84 -5.80 -17.97
CA LEU A 144 -0.11 -4.56 -18.23
C LEU A 144 1.35 -4.72 -17.76
N PRO A 145 2.31 -4.15 -18.51
CA PRO A 145 3.69 -4.04 -18.05
C PRO A 145 3.75 -3.37 -16.68
N THR A 146 4.70 -3.76 -15.86
CA THR A 146 4.85 -3.25 -14.50
C THR A 146 6.26 -2.72 -14.30
N LYS A 147 6.39 -1.48 -13.81
CA LYS A 147 7.64 -0.97 -13.26
C LYS A 147 7.54 -0.92 -11.76
N ARG A 148 8.31 -1.74 -11.07
CA ARG A 148 8.31 -1.84 -9.62
C ARG A 148 9.06 -0.68 -8.96
N GLU A 149 8.53 -0.19 -7.85
CA GLU A 149 9.23 0.79 -6.99
C GLU A 149 10.34 0.12 -6.15
N SER A 150 10.28 -1.21 -5.97
CA SER A 150 11.21 -1.97 -5.13
C SER A 150 11.71 -3.22 -5.87
N THR A 151 13.01 -3.47 -5.79
CA THR A 151 13.63 -4.70 -6.35
C THR A 151 13.42 -5.92 -5.45
N TYR A 152 13.20 -5.71 -4.14
CA TYR A 152 13.14 -6.79 -3.14
C TYR A 152 11.72 -7.20 -2.76
N SER A 153 10.70 -6.39 -3.08
CA SER A 153 9.29 -6.69 -2.79
C SER A 153 8.39 -6.37 -3.97
N GLY A 154 7.28 -7.09 -4.10
CA GLY A 154 6.30 -6.87 -5.16
C GLY A 154 4.86 -6.98 -4.66
N TRP A 155 3.96 -6.25 -5.33
CA TRP A 155 2.53 -6.30 -5.10
C TRP A 155 1.88 -7.21 -6.12
N VAL A 156 1.05 -8.16 -5.68
CA VAL A 156 0.31 -9.08 -6.56
C VAL A 156 -1.18 -8.98 -6.28
N SER A 157 -1.93 -8.41 -7.20
CA SER A 157 -3.39 -8.36 -7.08
C SER A 157 -3.98 -9.75 -7.39
N ILE A 158 -4.68 -10.34 -6.42
CA ILE A 158 -5.36 -11.63 -6.59
C ILE A 158 -6.83 -11.47 -6.93
N SER A 159 -7.44 -10.34 -6.54
CA SER A 159 -8.82 -9.99 -6.85
C SER A 159 -9.00 -8.47 -6.93
N VAL A 160 -10.02 -8.02 -7.64
CA VAL A 160 -10.44 -6.61 -7.76
C VAL A 160 -11.91 -6.50 -7.46
N GLY A 161 -12.35 -5.36 -6.88
CA GLY A 161 -13.74 -5.14 -6.50
C GLY A 161 -14.12 -5.78 -5.19
N CYS A 162 -15.37 -5.63 -4.76
CA CYS A 162 -15.86 -6.17 -3.48
C CYS A 162 -17.36 -6.37 -3.50
N ASN A 163 -17.82 -7.54 -3.06
CA ASN A 163 -19.23 -7.89 -2.96
C ASN A 163 -19.86 -7.53 -1.59
N ASN A 164 -19.07 -6.99 -0.66
CA ASN A 164 -19.58 -6.55 0.64
C ASN A 164 -20.42 -5.26 0.51
N THR A 165 -21.47 -5.14 1.35
CA THR A 165 -22.40 -4.01 1.36
C THR A 165 -22.21 -3.10 2.57
N CYS A 166 -20.97 -2.89 3.01
CA CYS A 166 -20.65 -2.05 4.16
C CYS A 166 -21.18 -0.63 3.94
N THR A 167 -21.95 -0.11 4.89
CA THR A 167 -22.73 1.14 4.71
C THR A 167 -21.87 2.39 4.55
N PHE A 168 -20.61 2.37 4.99
CA PHE A 168 -19.68 3.49 4.89
C PHE A 168 -18.73 3.42 3.69
N CYS A 169 -18.76 2.30 2.95
CA CYS A 169 -17.73 2.01 1.95
C CYS A 169 -18.21 2.34 0.54
N ILE A 170 -17.40 3.11 -0.19
CA ILE A 170 -17.68 3.49 -1.58
C ILE A 170 -16.98 2.56 -2.60
N VAL A 171 -16.13 1.65 -2.15
CA VAL A 171 -15.31 0.78 -3.03
C VAL A 171 -16.13 -0.03 -4.04
N PRO A 172 -17.27 -0.65 -3.69
CA PRO A 172 -18.06 -1.39 -4.67
C PRO A 172 -18.54 -0.55 -5.86
N SER A 173 -18.84 0.74 -5.64
CA SER A 173 -19.24 1.63 -6.72
C SER A 173 -18.08 2.15 -7.58
N LEU A 174 -16.84 2.02 -7.10
CA LEU A 174 -15.64 2.52 -7.80
C LEU A 174 -14.81 1.42 -8.45
N ARG A 175 -14.77 0.23 -7.84
CA ARG A 175 -13.97 -0.92 -8.33
C ARG A 175 -14.84 -2.10 -8.78
N GLY A 176 -16.17 -1.96 -8.74
CA GLY A 176 -17.11 -2.95 -9.21
C GLY A 176 -17.27 -4.16 -8.28
N LYS A 177 -17.90 -5.20 -8.81
CA LYS A 177 -18.07 -6.49 -8.14
C LYS A 177 -16.72 -7.21 -8.04
N GLU A 178 -16.60 -8.06 -7.02
CA GLU A 178 -15.42 -8.88 -6.81
C GLU A 178 -15.21 -9.84 -7.99
N LYS A 179 -13.99 -9.85 -8.50
CA LYS A 179 -13.55 -10.67 -9.60
C LYS A 179 -12.17 -11.23 -9.26
N ASP A 180 -12.06 -12.54 -9.26
CA ASP A 180 -10.84 -13.26 -8.87
C ASP A 180 -9.99 -13.57 -10.10
N ARG A 181 -8.67 -13.45 -9.95
CA ARG A 181 -7.71 -13.92 -10.95
C ARG A 181 -7.54 -15.43 -10.84
N ARG A 182 -7.21 -16.07 -11.95
CA ARG A 182 -6.92 -17.50 -11.95
C ARG A 182 -5.65 -17.80 -11.15
N PRO A 183 -5.62 -18.91 -10.37
CA PRO A 183 -4.45 -19.25 -9.55
C PRO A 183 -3.14 -19.31 -10.35
N GLY A 184 -3.18 -19.90 -11.55
CA GLY A 184 -2.01 -20.01 -12.43
C GLY A 184 -1.45 -18.64 -12.88
N GLU A 185 -2.32 -17.64 -13.10
CA GLU A 185 -1.88 -16.28 -13.43
C GLU A 185 -1.23 -15.59 -12.23
N VAL A 186 -1.79 -15.77 -11.03
CA VAL A 186 -1.25 -15.23 -9.79
C VAL A 186 0.11 -15.86 -9.49
N LEU A 187 0.22 -17.18 -9.53
CA LEU A 187 1.47 -17.89 -9.29
C LEU A 187 2.54 -17.56 -10.35
N GLY A 188 2.13 -17.44 -11.63
CA GLY A 188 3.04 -17.02 -12.70
C GLY A 188 3.58 -15.61 -12.50
N GLU A 189 2.77 -14.66 -12.02
CA GLU A 189 3.24 -13.30 -11.68
C GLU A 189 4.18 -13.31 -10.47
N ILE A 190 3.88 -14.11 -9.43
CA ILE A 190 4.79 -14.28 -8.29
C ILE A 190 6.12 -14.86 -8.75
N GLN A 191 6.12 -15.89 -9.59
CA GLN A 191 7.35 -16.48 -10.15
C GLN A 191 8.17 -15.44 -10.92
N ALA A 192 7.52 -14.66 -11.78
CA ALA A 192 8.21 -13.61 -12.54
C ALA A 192 8.85 -12.55 -11.63
N LEU A 193 8.18 -12.16 -10.54
CA LEU A 193 8.73 -11.25 -9.54
C LEU A 193 9.95 -11.85 -8.84
N VAL A 194 9.89 -13.14 -8.51
CA VAL A 194 11.00 -13.86 -7.87
C VAL A 194 12.17 -14.03 -8.85
N ASP A 195 11.91 -14.34 -10.11
CA ASP A 195 12.95 -14.45 -11.14
C ASP A 195 13.70 -13.11 -11.35
N ASP A 196 12.98 -12.00 -11.21
CA ASP A 196 13.51 -10.64 -11.26
C ASP A 196 14.11 -10.15 -9.91
N GLY A 197 14.29 -11.05 -8.96
CA GLY A 197 15.04 -10.84 -7.72
C GLY A 197 14.21 -10.56 -6.45
N ALA A 198 12.88 -10.42 -6.52
CA ALA A 198 12.09 -10.21 -5.31
C ALA A 198 12.12 -11.44 -4.38
N ILE A 199 12.18 -11.20 -3.08
CA ILE A 199 12.06 -12.24 -2.04
C ILE A 199 10.80 -12.07 -1.18
N GLU A 200 10.11 -10.94 -1.29
CA GLU A 200 8.85 -10.67 -0.61
C GLU A 200 7.75 -10.36 -1.61
N VAL A 201 6.55 -10.92 -1.42
CA VAL A 201 5.35 -10.52 -2.14
C VAL A 201 4.23 -10.21 -1.16
N THR A 202 3.39 -9.22 -1.52
CA THR A 202 2.16 -8.92 -0.79
C THR A 202 0.96 -9.12 -1.70
N LEU A 203 0.09 -10.07 -1.31
CA LEU A 203 -1.15 -10.35 -2.03
C LEU A 203 -2.19 -9.28 -1.73
N LEU A 204 -2.73 -8.66 -2.77
CA LEU A 204 -3.68 -7.56 -2.70
C LEU A 204 -5.09 -7.99 -3.15
N GLY A 205 -6.07 -7.47 -2.44
CA GLY A 205 -7.48 -7.56 -2.77
C GLY A 205 -8.29 -6.66 -1.83
N GLN A 206 -9.57 -6.46 -2.13
CA GLN A 206 -10.48 -5.75 -1.21
C GLN A 206 -10.99 -6.69 -0.11
N ASN A 207 -10.88 -8.00 -0.34
CA ASN A 207 -11.29 -9.07 0.56
C ASN A 207 -10.54 -10.35 0.16
N VAL A 208 -9.24 -10.43 0.49
CA VAL A 208 -8.36 -11.51 -0.04
C VAL A 208 -8.79 -12.91 0.36
N ASN A 209 -9.44 -13.10 1.50
CA ASN A 209 -9.81 -14.42 2.00
C ASN A 209 -11.16 -14.94 1.47
N THR A 210 -11.83 -14.20 0.57
CA THR A 210 -12.91 -14.70 -0.28
C THR A 210 -12.42 -15.16 -1.66
N TYR A 211 -11.11 -15.04 -1.93
CA TYR A 211 -10.52 -15.51 -3.17
C TYR A 211 -10.90 -16.95 -3.46
N GLY A 212 -11.35 -17.20 -4.70
CA GLY A 212 -11.79 -18.50 -5.18
C GLY A 212 -13.26 -18.83 -4.96
N VAL A 213 -13.99 -18.03 -4.19
CA VAL A 213 -15.45 -18.22 -4.02
C VAL A 213 -16.16 -18.11 -5.37
N GLU A 214 -15.70 -17.23 -6.26
CA GLU A 214 -16.18 -17.09 -7.64
C GLU A 214 -16.04 -18.41 -8.44
N PHE A 215 -15.01 -19.19 -8.14
CA PHE A 215 -14.73 -20.49 -8.78
C PHE A 215 -15.41 -21.68 -8.05
N GLY A 216 -16.17 -21.41 -6.99
CA GLY A 216 -16.81 -22.44 -6.15
C GLY A 216 -15.89 -23.06 -5.09
N ASP A 217 -14.67 -22.56 -4.90
CA ASP A 217 -13.71 -23.07 -3.91
C ASP A 217 -13.52 -22.08 -2.74
N LYS A 218 -14.13 -22.38 -1.59
CA LYS A 218 -14.03 -21.56 -0.37
C LYS A 218 -12.69 -21.69 0.37
N LEU A 219 -11.85 -22.64 0.00
CA LEU A 219 -10.52 -22.87 0.58
C LEU A 219 -9.40 -22.43 -0.37
N ALA A 220 -9.74 -21.79 -1.50
CA ALA A 220 -8.76 -21.42 -2.51
C ALA A 220 -7.68 -20.47 -1.99
N PHE A 221 -7.99 -19.59 -1.04
CA PHE A 221 -7.00 -18.66 -0.50
C PHE A 221 -5.92 -19.39 0.31
N GLY A 222 -6.28 -20.32 1.19
CA GLY A 222 -5.30 -21.15 1.91
C GLY A 222 -4.46 -22.02 0.97
N LYS A 223 -5.09 -22.58 -0.07
CA LYS A 223 -4.38 -23.32 -1.12
C LYS A 223 -3.40 -22.44 -1.89
N LEU A 224 -3.80 -21.20 -2.20
CA LEU A 224 -2.93 -20.23 -2.88
C LEU A 224 -1.71 -19.87 -2.03
N LEU A 225 -1.90 -19.65 -0.71
CA LEU A 225 -0.78 -19.37 0.21
C LEU A 225 0.23 -20.52 0.23
N ARG A 226 -0.25 -21.78 0.34
CA ARG A 226 0.62 -22.96 0.32
C ARG A 226 1.34 -23.10 -1.01
N ALA A 227 0.61 -22.95 -2.12
CA ALA A 227 1.21 -23.06 -3.47
C ALA A 227 2.23 -21.96 -3.75
N ALA A 228 2.00 -20.73 -3.30
CA ALA A 228 2.97 -19.65 -3.40
C ALA A 228 4.20 -19.94 -2.52
N GLY A 229 4.02 -20.58 -1.38
CA GLY A 229 5.11 -21.00 -0.50
C GLY A 229 6.08 -22.02 -1.09
N GLU A 230 5.66 -22.76 -2.12
CA GLU A 230 6.51 -23.72 -2.85
C GLU A 230 7.40 -23.05 -3.93
N ILE A 231 7.22 -21.75 -4.19
CA ILE A 231 8.02 -21.03 -5.18
C ILE A 231 9.44 -20.82 -4.62
N GLU A 232 10.42 -21.45 -5.26
CA GLU A 232 11.82 -21.35 -4.85
C GLU A 232 12.34 -19.92 -4.97
N GLY A 233 12.94 -19.40 -3.88
CA GLY A 233 13.45 -18.04 -3.80
C GLY A 233 12.44 -17.02 -3.24
N LEU A 234 11.18 -17.39 -3.03
CA LEU A 234 10.22 -16.56 -2.31
C LEU A 234 10.34 -16.82 -0.81
N GLU A 235 10.80 -15.82 -0.06
CA GLU A 235 11.04 -15.96 1.37
C GLU A 235 9.92 -15.39 2.24
N ARG A 236 9.17 -14.40 1.72
CA ARG A 236 8.14 -13.70 2.49
C ARG A 236 6.86 -13.50 1.68
N ILE A 237 5.76 -14.01 2.21
CA ILE A 237 4.41 -13.82 1.67
C ILE A 237 3.59 -13.06 2.70
N ARG A 238 3.00 -11.94 2.27
CA ARG A 238 2.07 -11.15 3.04
C ARG A 238 0.75 -11.01 2.29
N PHE A 239 -0.28 -10.63 2.99
CA PHE A 239 -1.58 -10.30 2.38
C PHE A 239 -2.28 -9.19 3.16
N THR A 240 -3.17 -8.48 2.50
CA THR A 240 -3.89 -7.34 3.08
C THR A 240 -5.41 -7.56 3.03
N SER A 241 -6.14 -6.85 3.88
CA SER A 241 -7.61 -6.74 3.83
C SER A 241 -8.39 -8.07 3.93
N PRO A 242 -8.02 -9.06 4.75
CA PRO A 242 -8.90 -10.19 5.00
C PRO A 242 -10.14 -9.73 5.79
N HIS A 243 -11.28 -10.33 5.48
CA HIS A 243 -12.53 -10.01 6.15
C HIS A 243 -12.83 -11.03 7.27
N PRO A 244 -13.08 -10.60 8.53
CA PRO A 244 -13.28 -11.50 9.68
C PRO A 244 -14.38 -12.56 9.48
N ALA A 245 -15.44 -12.23 8.73
CA ALA A 245 -16.55 -13.16 8.52
C ALA A 245 -16.18 -14.40 7.70
N ALA A 246 -15.23 -14.27 6.78
CA ALA A 246 -14.77 -15.33 5.88
C ALA A 246 -13.37 -15.88 6.27
N PHE A 247 -12.83 -15.50 7.44
CA PHE A 247 -11.53 -15.99 7.89
C PHE A 247 -11.69 -17.38 8.50
N THR A 248 -11.16 -18.39 7.78
CA THR A 248 -11.33 -19.82 8.12
C THR A 248 -10.11 -20.36 8.87
N ASP A 249 -10.28 -21.51 9.54
CA ASP A 249 -9.16 -22.20 10.18
C ASP A 249 -8.13 -22.70 9.15
N ASP A 250 -8.56 -23.01 7.91
CA ASP A 250 -7.64 -23.38 6.83
C ASP A 250 -6.65 -22.26 6.48
N VAL A 251 -7.09 -20.98 6.54
CA VAL A 251 -6.18 -19.84 6.35
C VAL A 251 -5.18 -19.73 7.51
N ILE A 252 -5.64 -19.97 8.76
CA ILE A 252 -4.75 -19.98 9.93
C ILE A 252 -3.74 -21.13 9.80
N ASP A 253 -4.18 -22.29 9.35
CA ASP A 253 -3.31 -23.45 9.11
C ASP A 253 -2.29 -23.15 8.02
N ALA A 254 -2.72 -22.57 6.90
CA ALA A 254 -1.81 -22.17 5.83
C ALA A 254 -0.76 -21.16 6.31
N MET A 255 -1.13 -20.20 7.15
CA MET A 255 -0.20 -19.24 7.76
C MET A 255 0.81 -19.93 8.69
N ALA A 256 0.38 -20.92 9.47
CA ALA A 256 1.22 -21.60 10.43
C ALA A 256 2.15 -22.66 9.80
N GLU A 257 1.69 -23.32 8.75
CA GLU A 257 2.36 -24.45 8.10
C GLU A 257 3.30 -24.05 6.96
N THR A 258 3.12 -22.83 6.39
CA THR A 258 3.92 -22.35 5.27
C THR A 258 4.98 -21.36 5.78
N PRO A 259 6.26 -21.74 5.87
CA PRO A 259 7.29 -20.93 6.51
C PRO A 259 7.49 -19.55 5.90
N SER A 260 7.24 -19.40 4.59
CA SER A 260 7.32 -18.12 3.89
C SER A 260 6.12 -17.21 4.14
N VAL A 261 4.99 -17.70 4.70
CA VAL A 261 3.89 -16.82 5.08
C VAL A 261 4.23 -16.13 6.40
N MET A 262 4.35 -14.82 6.35
CA MET A 262 4.84 -14.04 7.49
C MET A 262 3.84 -13.97 8.65
N PRO A 263 4.34 -13.96 9.92
CA PRO A 263 3.50 -13.93 11.12
C PRO A 263 2.93 -12.53 11.37
N SER A 264 2.30 -11.95 10.37
CA SER A 264 1.65 -10.64 10.42
C SER A 264 0.24 -10.73 9.83
N LEU A 265 -0.75 -10.27 10.58
CA LEU A 265 -2.15 -10.31 10.16
C LEU A 265 -2.78 -8.93 10.30
N HIS A 266 -3.13 -8.29 9.18
CA HIS A 266 -3.94 -7.09 9.20
C HIS A 266 -5.41 -7.47 9.04
N MET A 267 -6.20 -7.39 10.12
CA MET A 267 -7.63 -7.76 10.12
C MET A 267 -8.50 -6.58 10.58
N PRO A 268 -9.25 -5.92 9.68
CA PRO A 268 -10.06 -4.74 10.02
C PRO A 268 -11.23 -5.07 10.96
N LEU A 269 -11.20 -4.53 12.18
CA LEU A 269 -12.26 -4.62 13.19
C LEU A 269 -13.41 -3.65 12.89
N GLN A 270 -13.08 -2.43 12.54
CA GLN A 270 -13.94 -1.25 12.29
C GLN A 270 -14.55 -0.68 13.59
N SER A 271 -15.19 -1.47 14.43
CA SER A 271 -15.75 -1.10 15.74
C SER A 271 -15.79 -2.31 16.67
N GLY A 272 -15.66 -2.08 17.97
CA GLY A 272 -15.85 -3.12 18.99
C GLY A 272 -17.31 -3.30 19.43
N SER A 273 -18.20 -2.37 19.06
CA SER A 273 -19.62 -2.47 19.36
C SER A 273 -20.37 -3.31 18.33
N ASP A 274 -21.10 -4.30 18.78
CA ASP A 274 -21.94 -5.15 17.93
C ASP A 274 -23.10 -4.37 17.30
N ALA A 275 -23.61 -3.34 17.99
CA ALA A 275 -24.65 -2.45 17.46
C ALA A 275 -24.10 -1.63 16.28
N VAL A 276 -22.92 -1.03 16.43
CA VAL A 276 -22.24 -0.27 15.37
C VAL A 276 -21.84 -1.19 14.21
N LEU A 277 -21.28 -2.38 14.48
CA LEU A 277 -20.97 -3.36 13.44
C LEU A 277 -22.21 -3.77 12.65
N LYS A 278 -23.38 -3.93 13.31
CA LYS A 278 -24.66 -4.19 12.64
C LYS A 278 -25.08 -3.02 11.75
N ALA A 279 -24.96 -1.79 12.24
CA ALA A 279 -25.26 -0.57 11.48
C ALA A 279 -24.32 -0.38 10.28
N MET A 280 -23.04 -0.75 10.44
CA MET A 280 -22.04 -0.81 9.37
C MET A 280 -22.29 -1.93 8.36
N LYS A 281 -23.28 -2.81 8.58
CA LYS A 281 -23.52 -4.06 7.83
C LYS A 281 -22.32 -4.99 7.80
N ARG A 282 -21.62 -5.09 8.93
CA ARG A 282 -20.56 -6.11 9.11
C ARG A 282 -21.17 -7.44 9.53
N SER A 283 -20.81 -8.52 8.84
CA SER A 283 -21.37 -9.86 9.03
C SER A 283 -20.70 -10.67 10.15
N TYR A 284 -19.96 -10.02 11.04
CA TYR A 284 -19.36 -10.60 12.25
C TYR A 284 -19.69 -9.72 13.47
N ARG A 285 -19.33 -10.22 14.65
CA ARG A 285 -19.47 -9.56 15.95
C ARG A 285 -18.15 -9.62 16.70
N SER A 286 -18.03 -8.81 17.73
CA SER A 286 -16.81 -8.63 18.54
C SER A 286 -16.28 -9.95 19.11
N GLU A 287 -17.14 -10.81 19.64
CA GLU A 287 -16.76 -12.13 20.18
C GLU A 287 -16.17 -13.05 19.09
N LYS A 288 -16.82 -13.13 17.91
CA LYS A 288 -16.28 -13.90 16.78
C LYS A 288 -14.92 -13.36 16.34
N PHE A 289 -14.77 -12.04 16.30
CA PHE A 289 -13.50 -11.40 15.94
C PHE A 289 -12.40 -11.78 16.94
N LEU A 290 -12.63 -11.62 18.24
CA LEU A 290 -11.66 -11.99 19.28
C LEU A 290 -11.32 -13.48 19.21
N GLY A 291 -12.31 -14.36 19.02
CA GLY A 291 -12.09 -15.80 18.88
C GLY A 291 -11.23 -16.18 17.67
N ILE A 292 -11.23 -15.38 16.58
CA ILE A 292 -10.28 -15.56 15.47
C ILE A 292 -8.86 -15.23 15.94
N LEU A 293 -8.67 -14.10 16.64
CA LEU A 293 -7.35 -13.69 17.14
C LEU A 293 -6.76 -14.72 18.11
N ASP A 294 -7.60 -15.29 18.99
CA ASP A 294 -7.19 -16.34 19.93
C ASP A 294 -6.68 -17.59 19.18
N ARG A 295 -7.41 -18.03 18.12
CA ARG A 295 -6.97 -19.18 17.30
C ARG A 295 -5.70 -18.88 16.53
N VAL A 296 -5.54 -17.67 15.99
CA VAL A 296 -4.29 -17.25 15.32
C VAL A 296 -3.13 -17.31 16.29
N ARG A 297 -3.26 -16.72 17.48
CA ARG A 297 -2.18 -16.72 18.49
C ARG A 297 -1.87 -18.10 19.05
N ALA A 298 -2.87 -18.97 19.15
CA ALA A 298 -2.66 -20.35 19.58
C ALA A 298 -1.76 -21.14 18.61
N LYS A 299 -1.85 -20.87 17.29
CA LYS A 299 -1.04 -21.54 16.27
C LYS A 299 0.22 -20.77 15.89
N ILE A 300 0.18 -19.44 15.99
CA ILE A 300 1.26 -18.53 15.61
C ILE A 300 1.49 -17.55 16.78
N PRO A 301 2.17 -17.98 17.85
CA PRO A 301 2.29 -17.19 19.09
C PRO A 301 2.97 -15.82 18.92
N ASN A 302 3.82 -15.68 17.90
CA ASN A 302 4.52 -14.44 17.57
C ASN A 302 3.78 -13.57 16.52
N ALA A 303 2.54 -13.91 16.18
CA ALA A 303 1.79 -13.14 15.19
C ALA A 303 1.53 -11.70 15.65
N ALA A 304 2.03 -10.72 14.91
CA ALA A 304 1.62 -9.33 15.07
C ALA A 304 0.28 -9.09 14.36
N ILE A 305 -0.69 -8.60 15.12
CA ILE A 305 -2.04 -8.33 14.60
C ILE A 305 -2.25 -6.83 14.53
N THR A 306 -2.64 -6.36 13.35
CA THR A 306 -2.98 -4.96 13.10
C THR A 306 -4.44 -4.84 12.65
N THR A 307 -5.01 -3.64 12.75
CA THR A 307 -6.44 -3.44 12.47
C THR A 307 -6.75 -2.04 11.96
N ASP A 308 -7.98 -1.87 11.45
CA ASP A 308 -8.61 -0.57 11.18
C ASP A 308 -9.76 -0.35 12.17
N ILE A 309 -9.88 0.88 12.69
CA ILE A 309 -10.96 1.30 13.59
C ILE A 309 -11.51 2.66 13.15
N ILE A 310 -12.82 2.76 13.07
CA ILE A 310 -13.55 3.99 12.75
C ILE A 310 -14.31 4.44 13.99
N VAL A 311 -14.09 5.66 14.46
CA VAL A 311 -14.86 6.29 15.55
C VAL A 311 -15.82 7.33 15.01
N GLY A 312 -16.92 7.55 15.72
CA GLY A 312 -17.92 8.56 15.35
C GLY A 312 -18.83 8.12 14.19
N PHE A 313 -19.01 6.82 14.00
CA PHE A 313 -20.00 6.32 13.05
C PHE A 313 -21.41 6.80 13.43
N PRO A 314 -22.30 7.14 12.47
CA PRO A 314 -23.64 7.63 12.78
C PRO A 314 -24.40 6.75 13.79
N GLY A 315 -24.87 7.36 14.86
CA GLY A 315 -25.59 6.68 15.95
C GLY A 315 -24.72 6.00 17.00
N GLU A 316 -23.38 6.03 16.89
CA GLU A 316 -22.48 5.49 17.93
C GLU A 316 -22.68 6.22 19.24
N THR A 317 -23.04 5.49 20.31
CA THR A 317 -23.16 6.05 21.66
C THR A 317 -21.81 6.03 22.40
N GLU A 318 -21.76 6.61 23.61
CA GLU A 318 -20.54 6.51 24.43
C GLU A 318 -20.30 5.06 24.90
N GLU A 319 -21.37 4.32 25.21
CA GLU A 319 -21.30 2.91 25.57
C GLU A 319 -20.74 2.06 24.42
N ASP A 320 -21.15 2.32 23.17
CA ASP A 320 -20.60 1.67 21.98
C ASP A 320 -19.10 1.95 21.83
N PHE A 321 -18.70 3.19 22.08
CA PHE A 321 -17.29 3.54 22.05
C PHE A 321 -16.49 2.86 23.17
N GLN A 322 -17.05 2.76 24.40
CA GLN A 322 -16.41 2.02 25.49
C GLN A 322 -16.23 0.53 25.16
N GLU A 323 -17.21 -0.09 24.47
CA GLU A 323 -17.06 -1.46 23.94
C GLU A 323 -15.91 -1.55 22.93
N THR A 324 -15.74 -0.54 22.09
CA THR A 324 -14.59 -0.48 21.16
C THR A 324 -13.27 -0.44 21.93
N LEU A 325 -13.15 0.39 22.97
CA LEU A 325 -11.96 0.43 23.81
C LEU A 325 -11.73 -0.90 24.56
N ARG A 326 -12.81 -1.58 25.00
CA ARG A 326 -12.72 -2.89 25.62
C ARG A 326 -12.15 -3.95 24.68
N VAL A 327 -12.66 -4.00 23.44
CA VAL A 327 -12.17 -4.95 22.44
C VAL A 327 -10.71 -4.66 22.06
N VAL A 328 -10.31 -3.40 21.97
CA VAL A 328 -8.90 -3.02 21.69
C VAL A 328 -7.97 -3.50 22.80
N ARG A 329 -8.37 -3.37 24.08
CA ARG A 329 -7.59 -3.89 25.22
C ARG A 329 -7.43 -5.41 25.16
N LEU A 330 -8.48 -6.14 24.81
CA LEU A 330 -8.44 -7.61 24.71
C LEU A 330 -7.67 -8.07 23.48
N ALA A 331 -7.87 -7.40 22.37
CA ALA A 331 -7.24 -7.76 21.10
C ALA A 331 -5.73 -7.49 21.08
N ARG A 332 -5.23 -6.51 21.85
CA ARG A 332 -3.81 -6.13 21.93
C ARG A 332 -3.17 -6.02 20.55
N PHE A 333 -3.67 -5.07 19.76
CA PHE A 333 -3.12 -4.84 18.42
C PHE A 333 -1.71 -4.25 18.49
N SER A 334 -0.79 -4.82 17.71
CA SER A 334 0.56 -4.27 17.55
C SER A 334 0.56 -2.89 16.87
N ALA A 335 -0.44 -2.63 16.02
CA ALA A 335 -0.73 -1.31 15.47
C ALA A 335 -2.20 -1.23 15.04
N ALA A 336 -2.77 -0.03 15.03
CA ALA A 336 -4.10 0.21 14.49
C ALA A 336 -4.10 1.47 13.64
N PHE A 337 -4.73 1.39 12.47
CA PHE A 337 -5.10 2.56 11.69
C PHE A 337 -6.43 3.08 12.22
N THR A 338 -6.40 4.24 12.85
CA THR A 338 -7.56 4.86 13.49
C THR A 338 -8.09 5.99 12.62
N PHE A 339 -9.39 5.98 12.38
CA PHE A 339 -10.07 6.94 11.52
C PHE A 339 -11.24 7.57 12.25
N GLN A 340 -11.44 8.86 12.04
CA GLN A 340 -12.71 9.52 12.29
C GLN A 340 -13.67 9.20 11.14
N TYR A 341 -14.93 8.90 11.43
CA TYR A 341 -15.90 8.71 10.36
C TYR A 341 -16.01 9.98 9.52
N SER A 342 -15.88 9.83 8.22
CA SER A 342 -16.00 10.90 7.22
C SER A 342 -17.18 10.60 6.31
N ILE A 343 -18.07 11.57 6.16
CA ILE A 343 -19.26 11.46 5.29
C ILE A 343 -18.79 11.30 3.84
N ARG A 344 -19.21 10.21 3.20
CA ARG A 344 -18.92 9.95 1.79
C ARG A 344 -20.23 9.97 0.99
N PRO A 345 -20.47 11.00 0.17
CA PRO A 345 -21.65 11.07 -0.68
C PRO A 345 -21.81 9.80 -1.52
N GLY A 346 -23.04 9.30 -1.63
CA GLY A 346 -23.36 8.06 -2.34
C GLY A 346 -23.23 6.79 -1.48
N THR A 347 -22.86 6.89 -0.19
CA THR A 347 -22.88 5.75 0.73
C THR A 347 -24.11 5.81 1.65
N PRO A 348 -24.70 4.66 2.04
CA PRO A 348 -25.85 4.67 2.96
C PRO A 348 -25.57 5.38 4.29
N ALA A 349 -24.35 5.29 4.82
CA ALA A 349 -23.99 5.95 6.09
C ALA A 349 -23.99 7.48 6.00
N ALA A 350 -23.81 8.05 4.80
CA ALA A 350 -23.88 9.50 4.60
C ALA A 350 -25.29 10.06 4.85
N GLU A 351 -26.33 9.23 4.62
CA GLU A 351 -27.73 9.59 4.75
C GLU A 351 -28.34 9.16 6.10
N MET A 352 -27.55 8.46 6.93
CA MET A 352 -28.03 8.04 8.26
C MET A 352 -28.29 9.26 9.15
N PRO A 353 -29.40 9.25 9.92
CA PRO A 353 -29.62 10.23 10.96
C PRO A 353 -28.58 10.07 12.08
N ASN A 354 -28.56 10.99 13.02
CA ASN A 354 -27.71 10.96 14.22
C ASN A 354 -26.21 10.97 13.89
N GLN A 355 -25.81 11.81 12.93
CA GLN A 355 -24.39 12.12 12.69
C GLN A 355 -23.77 12.68 13.99
N ILE A 356 -22.60 12.18 14.36
CA ILE A 356 -21.95 12.55 15.62
C ILE A 356 -21.26 13.92 15.47
N PRO A 357 -21.42 14.83 16.46
CA PRO A 357 -20.73 16.12 16.46
C PRO A 357 -19.20 15.96 16.42
N LYS A 358 -18.52 16.77 15.62
CA LYS A 358 -17.05 16.70 15.42
C LYS A 358 -16.26 16.70 16.72
N ALA A 359 -16.68 17.51 17.72
CA ALA A 359 -16.00 17.56 19.02
C ALA A 359 -16.05 16.23 19.76
N VAL A 360 -17.18 15.49 19.69
CA VAL A 360 -17.31 14.16 20.30
C VAL A 360 -16.46 13.13 19.55
N VAL A 361 -16.45 13.19 18.22
CA VAL A 361 -15.61 12.31 17.39
C VAL A 361 -14.14 12.53 17.70
N GLN A 362 -13.71 13.79 17.85
CA GLN A 362 -12.34 14.15 18.19
C GLN A 362 -11.93 13.61 19.56
N ASP A 363 -12.77 13.79 20.59
CA ASP A 363 -12.51 13.27 21.94
C ASP A 363 -12.36 11.73 21.91
N ARG A 364 -13.28 11.02 21.26
CA ARG A 364 -13.20 9.56 21.11
C ARG A 364 -11.95 9.12 20.37
N TYR A 365 -11.60 9.83 19.30
CA TYR A 365 -10.39 9.56 18.53
C TYR A 365 -9.13 9.68 19.39
N GLU A 366 -9.00 10.76 20.16
CA GLU A 366 -7.84 10.99 21.03
C GLU A 366 -7.72 9.91 22.11
N ARG A 367 -8.84 9.52 22.75
CA ARG A 367 -8.86 8.43 23.75
C ARG A 367 -8.48 7.08 23.15
N LEU A 368 -8.96 6.78 21.93
CA LEU A 368 -8.61 5.54 21.23
C LEU A 368 -7.11 5.53 20.86
N VAL A 369 -6.60 6.63 20.32
CA VAL A 369 -5.18 6.75 19.93
C VAL A 369 -4.28 6.61 21.17
N ALA A 370 -4.63 7.26 22.28
CA ALA A 370 -3.88 7.14 23.54
C ALA A 370 -3.80 5.69 24.02
N LEU A 371 -4.93 4.97 24.06
CA LEU A 371 -4.97 3.57 24.43
C LEU A 371 -4.16 2.68 23.49
N GLN A 372 -4.32 2.88 22.18
CA GLN A 372 -3.63 2.07 21.19
C GLN A 372 -2.12 2.31 21.21
N ASN A 373 -1.67 3.55 21.40
CA ASN A 373 -0.26 3.86 21.53
C ASN A 373 0.37 3.21 22.76
N GLN A 374 -0.36 3.17 23.87
CA GLN A 374 0.08 2.46 25.08
C GLN A 374 0.25 0.96 24.79
N ILE A 375 -0.75 0.32 24.16
CA ILE A 375 -0.69 -1.11 23.83
C ILE A 375 0.44 -1.38 22.83
N ALA A 376 0.58 -0.56 21.79
CA ALA A 376 1.65 -0.72 20.81
C ALA A 376 3.04 -0.60 21.45
N LEU A 377 3.21 0.31 22.39
CA LEU A 377 4.46 0.42 23.17
C LEU A 377 4.74 -0.86 23.96
N GLU A 378 3.77 -1.35 24.72
CA GLU A 378 3.88 -2.58 25.52
C GLU A 378 4.23 -3.80 24.64
N GLU A 379 3.58 -3.94 23.46
CA GLU A 379 3.85 -5.01 22.50
C GLU A 379 5.25 -4.91 21.87
N ASN A 380 5.74 -3.68 21.67
CA ASN A 380 7.08 -3.41 21.17
C ASN A 380 8.14 -3.57 22.26
N GLU A 381 7.89 -3.15 23.50
CA GLU A 381 8.78 -3.37 24.64
C GLU A 381 9.02 -4.86 24.89
N ALA A 382 8.00 -5.71 24.64
CA ALA A 382 8.13 -7.16 24.71
C ALA A 382 9.10 -7.76 23.66
N GLN A 383 9.59 -6.96 22.71
CA GLN A 383 10.63 -7.37 21.75
C GLN A 383 12.05 -7.03 22.20
N ILE A 384 12.22 -6.19 23.23
CA ILE A 384 13.54 -5.81 23.73
C ILE A 384 14.33 -7.07 24.17
N GLY A 385 15.58 -7.14 23.74
CA GLY A 385 16.48 -8.27 24.00
C GLY A 385 16.34 -9.44 23.03
N LYS A 386 15.40 -9.37 22.05
CA LYS A 386 15.26 -10.42 21.02
C LYS A 386 16.06 -10.06 19.77
N ASP A 387 16.62 -11.07 19.13
CA ASP A 387 17.13 -10.97 17.78
C ASP A 387 15.96 -11.00 16.78
N VAL A 388 15.98 -10.07 15.83
CA VAL A 388 14.96 -9.97 14.78
C VAL A 388 15.61 -9.89 13.39
N ASN A 389 14.98 -10.53 12.41
CA ASN A 389 15.42 -10.51 11.01
C ASN A 389 14.71 -9.37 10.26
N VAL A 390 15.47 -8.38 9.88
CA VAL A 390 15.00 -7.16 9.22
C VAL A 390 15.29 -7.24 7.73
N LEU A 391 14.27 -7.21 6.89
CA LEU A 391 14.44 -6.96 5.46
C LEU A 391 14.78 -5.48 5.28
N VAL A 392 16.00 -5.22 4.82
CA VAL A 392 16.53 -3.87 4.68
C VAL A 392 15.81 -3.13 3.55
N ALA A 393 15.29 -1.95 3.84
CA ALA A 393 14.59 -1.12 2.87
C ALA A 393 15.55 -0.18 2.12
N ALA A 394 15.19 0.17 0.89
CA ALA A 394 15.80 1.30 0.20
C ALA A 394 15.26 2.62 0.77
N GLY A 395 16.12 3.64 0.84
CA GLY A 395 15.77 4.97 1.30
C GLY A 395 16.04 5.19 2.78
N GLU A 396 16.28 6.45 3.11
CA GLU A 396 16.57 6.90 4.46
C GLU A 396 15.27 7.33 5.16
N GLY A 397 15.09 6.92 6.41
CA GLY A 397 14.14 7.57 7.29
C GLY A 397 14.50 9.06 7.47
N ARG A 398 13.55 9.93 7.83
CA ARG A 398 13.76 11.38 7.96
C ARG A 398 14.98 11.80 8.80
N LYS A 399 15.55 10.89 9.59
CA LYS A 399 16.69 11.11 10.48
C LYS A 399 17.83 10.12 10.25
N ASP A 400 17.70 9.19 9.31
CA ASP A 400 18.67 8.09 9.16
C ASP A 400 20.03 8.61 8.70
N ALA A 401 20.08 9.57 7.76
CA ALA A 401 21.32 10.25 7.36
C ALA A 401 22.04 10.97 8.52
N ALA A 402 21.28 11.52 9.47
CA ALA A 402 21.86 12.21 10.64
C ALA A 402 22.22 11.25 11.78
N SER A 403 21.63 10.03 11.81
CA SER A 403 21.81 9.04 12.88
C SER A 403 22.66 7.84 12.48
N LEU A 404 23.12 7.75 11.23
CA LEU A 404 23.85 6.60 10.67
C LEU A 404 23.10 5.26 10.87
N ARG A 405 21.77 5.30 10.79
CA ARG A 405 20.90 4.14 10.95
C ARG A 405 20.28 3.73 9.62
N MET A 406 20.18 2.42 9.43
CA MET A 406 19.38 1.84 8.34
C MET A 406 18.01 1.42 8.85
N THR A 407 17.09 1.25 7.92
CA THR A 407 15.68 0.96 8.21
C THR A 407 15.22 -0.29 7.47
N GLY A 408 14.29 -1.04 8.09
CA GLY A 408 13.65 -2.16 7.43
C GLY A 408 12.47 -2.71 8.21
N ARG A 409 11.95 -3.85 7.74
CA ARG A 409 10.78 -4.52 8.32
C ARG A 409 11.12 -5.93 8.80
N THR A 410 10.64 -6.24 10.00
CA THR A 410 10.72 -7.60 10.55
C THR A 410 9.75 -8.56 9.84
N GLU A 411 9.85 -9.85 10.16
CA GLU A 411 8.91 -10.88 9.69
C GLU A 411 7.46 -10.55 10.10
N ASP A 412 7.26 -10.06 11.31
CA ASP A 412 5.95 -9.62 11.83
C ASP A 412 5.59 -8.17 11.46
N PHE A 413 6.33 -7.56 10.51
CA PHE A 413 6.11 -6.27 9.89
C PHE A 413 6.39 -5.04 10.76
N ARG A 414 7.05 -5.18 11.92
CA ARG A 414 7.49 -4.02 12.71
C ARG A 414 8.58 -3.25 11.99
N LEU A 415 8.53 -1.92 12.13
CA LEU A 415 9.58 -1.03 11.64
C LEU A 415 10.77 -1.08 12.61
N VAL A 416 11.97 -1.27 12.08
CA VAL A 416 13.21 -1.27 12.86
C VAL A 416 14.19 -0.28 12.25
N HIS A 417 14.75 0.58 13.08
CA HIS A 417 15.93 1.38 12.76
C HIS A 417 17.12 0.77 13.50
N PHE A 418 18.14 0.41 12.77
CA PHE A 418 19.31 -0.25 13.34
C PHE A 418 20.61 0.47 12.96
N GLU A 419 21.57 0.41 13.86
CA GLU A 419 22.89 0.99 13.68
C GLU A 419 23.74 0.11 12.76
N VAL A 420 24.58 0.74 11.92
CA VAL A 420 25.63 0.09 11.15
C VAL A 420 26.95 0.66 11.66
N PRO A 421 27.75 -0.12 12.43
CA PRO A 421 29.01 0.37 12.99
C PRO A 421 30.00 0.79 11.90
N GLU A 422 30.79 1.82 12.18
CA GLU A 422 31.82 2.28 11.28
C GLU A 422 32.85 1.16 11.00
N GLY A 423 33.17 0.94 9.72
CA GLY A 423 34.09 -0.12 9.29
C GLY A 423 33.47 -1.52 9.23
N SER A 424 32.20 -1.70 9.58
CA SER A 424 31.48 -2.95 9.38
C SER A 424 30.97 -3.06 7.94
N ASP A 425 30.63 -4.29 7.54
CA ASP A 425 29.96 -4.55 6.28
C ASP A 425 28.58 -3.87 6.26
N VAL A 426 28.23 -3.19 5.18
CA VAL A 426 26.95 -2.47 5.06
C VAL A 426 25.92 -3.34 4.33
N PRO A 427 24.75 -3.61 4.92
CA PRO A 427 23.71 -4.35 4.22
C PRO A 427 23.10 -3.49 3.09
N ARG A 428 22.82 -4.14 1.96
CA ARG A 428 22.13 -3.51 0.81
C ARG A 428 20.63 -3.56 1.01
N PRO A 429 19.84 -2.67 0.42
CA PRO A 429 18.41 -2.85 0.29
C PRO A 429 18.08 -4.23 -0.28
N GLY A 430 17.17 -4.94 0.39
CA GLY A 430 16.85 -6.33 0.05
C GLY A 430 17.68 -7.41 0.77
N ASP A 431 18.80 -7.08 1.41
CA ASP A 431 19.49 -8.02 2.31
C ASP A 431 18.71 -8.20 3.62
N ILE A 432 19.01 -9.25 4.37
CA ILE A 432 18.47 -9.49 5.70
C ILE A 432 19.52 -9.16 6.76
N ALA A 433 19.20 -8.18 7.60
CA ALA A 433 19.98 -7.84 8.78
C ALA A 433 19.37 -8.50 10.03
N THR A 434 20.13 -9.31 10.76
CA THR A 434 19.73 -9.81 12.08
C THR A 434 20.32 -8.89 13.13
N VAL A 435 19.45 -8.28 13.95
CA VAL A 435 19.81 -7.27 14.95
C VAL A 435 19.09 -7.55 16.27
N ASN A 436 19.69 -7.14 17.39
CA ASN A 436 19.06 -7.24 18.71
C ASN A 436 18.30 -5.96 19.03
N VAL A 437 17.05 -6.08 19.43
CA VAL A 437 16.21 -4.93 19.80
C VAL A 437 16.65 -4.38 21.15
N THR A 438 17.08 -3.12 21.21
CA THR A 438 17.56 -2.46 22.43
C THR A 438 16.56 -1.48 23.03
N GLN A 439 15.72 -0.86 22.18
CA GLN A 439 14.73 0.12 22.61
C GLN A 439 13.44 -0.02 21.80
N ALA A 440 12.33 0.46 22.35
CA ALA A 440 11.02 0.42 21.72
C ALA A 440 10.32 1.77 21.80
N ALA A 441 9.54 2.06 20.76
CA ALA A 441 8.60 3.15 20.69
C ALA A 441 7.24 2.63 20.14
N PRO A 442 6.14 3.36 20.24
CA PRO A 442 4.83 2.86 19.77
C PRO A 442 4.82 2.45 18.28
N TYR A 443 5.66 3.06 17.44
CA TYR A 443 5.63 2.88 15.99
C TYR A 443 6.88 2.23 15.40
N HIS A 444 7.93 2.02 16.19
CA HIS A 444 9.18 1.43 15.71
C HIS A 444 10.01 0.83 16.85
N LEU A 445 10.96 0.00 16.46
CA LEU A 445 11.99 -0.56 17.32
C LEU A 445 13.34 0.07 16.97
N LEU A 446 14.22 0.18 17.95
CA LEU A 446 15.61 0.55 17.75
C LEU A 446 16.50 -0.65 18.09
N ALA A 447 17.55 -0.83 17.31
CA ALA A 447 18.56 -1.85 17.53
C ALA A 447 19.95 -1.22 17.45
N ASP A 448 20.61 -1.18 18.60
CA ASP A 448 22.00 -0.72 18.70
C ASP A 448 22.92 -1.93 18.65
N VAL A 449 24.02 -1.83 17.94
CA VAL A 449 24.99 -2.92 17.79
C VAL A 449 26.01 -2.86 18.92
N THR A 450 26.27 -4.01 19.55
CA THR A 450 27.23 -4.17 20.62
C THR A 450 28.12 -5.40 20.36
N ASP A 451 29.25 -5.52 21.07
CA ASP A 451 30.12 -6.70 20.99
C ASP A 451 29.39 -8.00 21.34
N ALA A 452 28.40 -7.94 22.25
CA ALA A 452 27.58 -9.07 22.66
C ALA A 452 26.47 -9.41 21.63
N SER A 453 26.08 -8.43 20.83
CA SER A 453 25.01 -8.54 19.83
C SER A 453 25.45 -7.84 18.54
N PRO A 454 26.36 -8.45 17.77
CA PRO A 454 26.88 -7.87 16.53
C PRO A 454 25.82 -7.89 15.43
N LEU A 455 25.91 -6.93 14.51
CA LEU A 455 25.15 -6.96 13.26
C LEU A 455 25.53 -8.19 12.44
N ARG A 456 24.55 -9.00 12.07
CA ARG A 456 24.74 -10.13 11.16
C ARG A 456 23.98 -9.87 9.87
N ILE A 457 24.66 -9.99 8.74
CA ILE A 457 24.10 -9.72 7.42
C ILE A 457 24.00 -11.03 6.63
N ARG A 458 22.83 -11.35 6.16
CA ARG A 458 22.60 -12.38 5.16
C ARG A 458 22.38 -11.72 3.80
N ARG A 459 23.34 -11.92 2.91
CA ARG A 459 23.23 -11.47 1.53
C ARG A 459 22.10 -12.23 0.82
N THR A 460 21.34 -11.55 0.01
CA THR A 460 20.18 -12.12 -0.70
C THR A 460 20.26 -11.83 -2.19
N ARG A 461 19.50 -12.61 -2.97
CA ARG A 461 19.29 -12.34 -4.39
C ARG A 461 18.67 -10.97 -4.67
N SER A 462 17.88 -10.47 -3.71
CA SER A 462 17.27 -9.12 -3.79
C SER A 462 18.30 -8.01 -3.63
N GLY A 463 19.25 -8.17 -2.73
CA GLY A 463 20.38 -7.25 -2.62
C GLY A 463 21.24 -7.23 -3.89
N ASP A 464 21.43 -8.40 -4.53
CA ASP A 464 22.13 -8.50 -5.81
C ASP A 464 21.33 -7.83 -6.95
N ALA A 465 20.00 -7.97 -6.95
CA ALA A 465 19.13 -7.32 -7.93
C ALA A 465 19.12 -5.79 -7.75
N TRP A 466 19.11 -5.33 -6.50
CA TRP A 466 19.19 -3.90 -6.18
C TRP A 466 20.52 -3.30 -6.67
N GLU A 467 21.64 -3.96 -6.40
CA GLU A 467 22.96 -3.51 -6.82
C GLU A 467 23.11 -3.44 -8.37
N ARG A 468 22.52 -4.41 -9.09
CA ARG A 468 22.47 -4.36 -10.56
C ARG A 468 21.65 -3.18 -11.08
N ALA A 469 20.47 -2.93 -10.49
CA ALA A 469 19.60 -1.82 -10.88
C ALA A 469 20.26 -0.45 -10.63
N GLU A 470 20.99 -0.29 -9.53
CA GLU A 470 21.78 0.90 -9.23
C GLU A 470 22.90 1.12 -10.26
N ALA A 471 23.63 0.05 -10.59
CA ALA A 471 24.71 0.12 -11.57
C ALA A 471 24.19 0.50 -12.99
N GLU A 472 23.04 -0.04 -13.40
CA GLU A 472 22.37 0.31 -14.66
C GLU A 472 21.91 1.77 -14.65
N SER A 473 21.37 2.27 -13.57
CA SER A 473 20.95 3.67 -13.41
C SER A 473 22.13 4.63 -13.52
N CYS A 474 23.28 4.28 -12.93
CA CYS A 474 24.52 5.09 -13.05
C CYS A 474 25.08 5.09 -14.49
N ALA A 475 24.99 3.97 -15.21
CA ALA A 475 25.51 3.86 -16.57
C ALA A 475 24.73 4.73 -17.58
N VAL A 476 23.43 4.87 -17.40
CA VAL A 476 22.57 5.74 -18.24
C VAL A 476 22.86 7.22 -17.99
N GLY A 477 23.33 7.59 -16.78
CA GLY A 477 23.71 8.98 -16.44
C GLY A 477 25.02 9.45 -17.06
N ASP A 478 25.94 8.54 -17.39
CA ASP A 478 27.28 8.87 -17.94
C ASP A 478 27.28 9.19 -19.44
N GLU A 479 26.26 8.80 -20.19
CA GLU A 479 26.16 9.14 -21.63
C GLU A 479 25.68 10.58 -21.92
N THR A 480 25.26 11.32 -20.89
CA THR A 480 24.72 12.70 -21.03
C THR A 480 25.57 13.78 -20.34
N GLY A 481 26.92 13.71 -20.47
CA GLY A 481 27.84 14.86 -20.29
C GLY A 481 28.08 15.36 -18.85
N SER A 482 29.35 15.39 -18.47
CA SER A 482 29.98 15.87 -17.24
C SER A 482 29.25 17.01 -16.50
N GLY A 483 28.57 16.69 -15.44
CA GLY A 483 28.11 17.64 -14.43
C GLY A 483 28.11 16.92 -13.08
N ASN A 484 28.69 17.54 -12.05
CA ASN A 484 28.82 17.03 -10.70
C ASN A 484 27.58 16.28 -10.21
N VAL A 485 27.68 14.96 -10.13
CA VAL A 485 26.63 14.13 -9.55
C VAL A 485 26.71 14.27 -8.03
N SER A 486 25.78 15.02 -7.45
CA SER A 486 25.44 14.88 -6.04
C SER A 486 24.75 13.54 -5.87
N LEU A 487 25.32 12.63 -5.09
CA LEU A 487 24.73 11.36 -4.69
C LEU A 487 23.47 11.62 -3.84
N GLY A 488 22.35 11.91 -4.50
CA GLY A 488 21.02 11.98 -3.90
C GLY A 488 20.30 10.68 -4.20
N LEU A 489 20.16 9.82 -3.20
CA LEU A 489 19.29 8.65 -3.25
C LEU A 489 17.84 9.10 -3.50
N PRO A 490 17.04 8.38 -4.32
CA PRO A 490 15.65 8.75 -4.56
C PRO A 490 14.87 8.69 -3.25
N GLY A 491 14.54 9.86 -2.73
CA GLY A 491 13.77 9.99 -1.50
C GLY A 491 12.35 9.48 -1.72
N ILE A 492 12.00 8.34 -1.13
CA ILE A 492 10.61 7.92 -0.97
C ILE A 492 9.88 9.03 -0.21
N ARG A 493 9.13 9.85 -0.91
CA ARG A 493 8.17 10.75 -0.27
C ARG A 493 7.00 9.92 0.24
N THR A 494 7.21 9.21 1.34
CA THR A 494 6.11 8.71 2.16
C THR A 494 5.40 9.91 2.79
N SER A 495 4.44 10.49 2.08
CA SER A 495 3.41 11.35 2.70
C SER A 495 2.39 10.46 3.43
N LEU A 496 2.88 9.59 4.30
CA LEU A 496 2.08 8.83 5.26
C LEU A 496 2.31 9.48 6.62
N LEU A 497 1.64 10.61 6.88
CA LEU A 497 1.26 11.11 8.21
C LEU A 497 0.84 12.58 8.07
N GLY A 498 -0.47 12.80 8.11
CA GLY A 498 -1.12 14.09 8.14
C GLY A 498 -2.62 13.92 8.02
#